data_d3f05e52b41f411e9320a3e6ef87b133
#
_entry.id   d3f05e52b41f411e9320a3e6ef87b133
#
_cell.length_a   1.000
_cell.length_b   1.000
_cell.length_c   1.000
_cell.angle_alpha   90.00
_cell.angle_beta   90.00
_cell.angle_gamma   90.00
#
_symmetry.space_group_name_H-M   'P 1'
#
loop_
_entity.id
_entity.type
_entity.pdbx_description
1 polymer ?
#
loop_
_entity_poly.entity_id
_entity_poly.type
_entity_poly.pdbx_seq_one_letter_code
_entity_poly.pdbx_strand_id
1 'polypeptide(L)'
;MIRPAIPADEPRLRAIQSAALDDPWPELLDVAVDGAPRVLVADEGEGPLGYVLTVPDHPVAYVAEIAVAPGSQGAGHGSRLLDALLGRLRSEGFDTVRLTARVDDDRARSFYDGFEFVVVDELPGHYSDGGDGVLLAREL
;
A
#
# COMPACT_ATOMS: atom_id res chain seq x y z
N MET A 1 -2.74 13.12 -9.64
CA MET A 1 -1.49 13.57 -9.01
C MET A 1 -1.20 12.76 -7.76
N ILE A 2 0.04 12.39 -7.56
CA ILE A 2 0.46 11.67 -6.34
C ILE A 2 1.18 12.66 -5.44
N ARG A 3 0.78 12.75 -4.19
CA ARG A 3 1.36 13.67 -3.19
C ARG A 3 1.40 13.03 -1.81
N PRO A 4 2.24 13.53 -0.89
CA PRO A 4 2.16 13.12 0.51
C PRO A 4 0.80 13.46 1.13
N ALA A 5 0.33 12.61 2.04
CA ALA A 5 -0.87 12.91 2.81
C ALA A 5 -0.63 14.07 3.78
N ILE A 6 -1.70 14.82 4.04
CA ILE A 6 -1.72 15.87 5.07
C ILE A 6 -2.80 15.52 6.10
N PRO A 7 -2.76 16.08 7.32
CA PRO A 7 -3.74 15.76 8.36
C PRO A 7 -5.20 15.93 7.93
N ALA A 8 -5.49 16.89 7.07
CA ALA A 8 -6.84 17.13 6.55
C ALA A 8 -7.38 15.96 5.69
N ASP A 9 -6.50 15.08 5.19
CA ASP A 9 -6.90 13.92 4.39
C ASP A 9 -7.44 12.77 5.25
N GLU A 10 -7.15 12.74 6.55
CA GLU A 10 -7.41 11.59 7.43
C GLU A 10 -8.85 11.06 7.34
N PRO A 11 -9.91 11.89 7.44
CA PRO A 11 -11.27 11.36 7.37
C PRO A 11 -11.57 10.63 6.07
N ARG A 12 -11.06 11.16 4.95
CA ARG A 12 -11.25 10.52 3.64
C ARG A 12 -10.47 9.23 3.52
N LEU A 13 -9.23 9.18 4.03
CA LEU A 13 -8.40 7.99 4.02
C LEU A 13 -9.01 6.87 4.87
N ARG A 14 -9.58 7.20 6.02
CA ARG A 14 -10.29 6.22 6.85
C ARG A 14 -11.51 5.64 6.14
N ALA A 15 -12.25 6.46 5.42
CA ALA A 15 -13.39 6.00 4.64
C ALA A 15 -12.95 5.03 3.53
N ILE A 16 -11.86 5.34 2.83
CA ILE A 16 -11.28 4.47 1.80
C ILE A 16 -10.80 3.16 2.42
N GLN A 17 -10.09 3.21 3.54
CA GLN A 17 -9.59 2.05 4.25
C GLN A 17 -10.72 1.08 4.61
N SER A 18 -11.78 1.59 5.24
CA SER A 18 -12.92 0.77 5.64
C SER A 18 -13.66 0.16 4.46
N ALA A 19 -13.78 0.89 3.35
CA ALA A 19 -14.54 0.45 2.18
C ALA A 19 -13.77 -0.52 1.29
N ALA A 20 -12.44 -0.41 1.23
CA ALA A 20 -11.62 -1.12 0.25
C ALA A 20 -10.84 -2.31 0.82
N LEU A 21 -10.53 -2.34 2.11
CA LEU A 21 -9.67 -3.35 2.71
C LEU A 21 -10.45 -4.32 3.59
N ASP A 22 -10.13 -5.63 3.47
CA ASP A 22 -10.73 -6.69 4.27
C ASP A 22 -10.16 -6.76 5.68
N ASP A 23 -8.89 -6.38 5.85
CA ASP A 23 -8.16 -6.49 7.12
C ASP A 23 -7.41 -5.19 7.41
N PRO A 24 -8.13 -4.07 7.60
CA PRO A 24 -7.51 -2.76 7.75
C PRO A 24 -6.81 -2.59 9.09
N TRP A 25 -5.84 -1.68 9.14
CA TRP A 25 -5.14 -1.30 10.36
C TRP A 25 -5.34 0.20 10.64
N PRO A 26 -6.47 0.61 11.22
CA PRO A 26 -6.79 2.03 11.42
C PRO A 26 -5.78 2.80 12.25
N GLU A 27 -5.24 2.17 13.30
CA GLU A 27 -4.28 2.79 14.21
C GLU A 27 -2.98 3.16 13.50
N LEU A 28 -2.54 2.33 12.56
CA LEU A 28 -1.33 2.61 11.79
C LEU A 28 -1.56 3.78 10.84
N LEU A 29 -2.74 3.86 10.22
CA LEU A 29 -3.07 4.98 9.35
C LEU A 29 -3.09 6.30 10.11
N ASP A 30 -3.61 6.32 11.33
CA ASP A 30 -3.64 7.52 12.17
C ASP A 30 -2.25 8.07 12.44
N VAL A 31 -1.33 7.19 12.84
CA VAL A 31 0.06 7.57 13.13
C VAL A 31 0.77 8.02 11.85
N ALA A 32 0.51 7.37 10.74
CA ALA A 32 1.17 7.63 9.47
C ALA A 32 0.81 9.00 8.87
N VAL A 33 -0.43 9.43 9.03
CA VAL A 33 -0.87 10.75 8.54
C VAL A 33 -0.16 11.89 9.29
N ASP A 34 0.21 11.66 10.54
CA ASP A 34 0.90 12.65 11.37
C ASP A 34 2.42 12.71 11.17
N GLY A 35 2.98 11.92 10.24
CA GLY A 35 4.35 12.15 9.83
C GLY A 35 5.25 10.95 9.58
N ALA A 36 5.12 9.87 10.30
CA ALA A 36 5.89 8.64 10.06
C ALA A 36 5.23 7.46 10.76
N PRO A 37 4.96 6.37 10.10
CA PRO A 37 5.25 6.01 8.70
C PRO A 37 4.62 6.94 7.67
N ARG A 38 4.81 6.66 6.39
CA ARG A 38 4.47 7.58 5.31
C ARG A 38 3.25 7.16 4.53
N VAL A 39 2.47 8.16 4.11
CA VAL A 39 1.33 7.94 3.23
C VAL A 39 1.47 8.82 1.99
N LEU A 40 1.35 8.21 0.81
CA LEU A 40 1.14 8.92 -0.45
C LEU A 40 -0.31 8.76 -0.85
N VAL A 41 -0.90 9.82 -1.38
CA VAL A 41 -2.29 9.80 -1.86
C VAL A 41 -2.36 10.12 -3.35
N ALA A 42 -3.35 9.53 -4.02
CA ALA A 42 -3.74 9.89 -5.36
C ALA A 42 -4.89 10.88 -5.27
N ASP A 43 -4.70 12.09 -5.79
CA ASP A 43 -5.67 13.17 -5.72
C ASP A 43 -5.76 13.86 -7.08
N GLU A 44 -6.95 13.94 -7.66
CA GLU A 44 -7.20 14.59 -8.94
C GLU A 44 -7.88 15.95 -8.79
N GLY A 45 -7.83 16.55 -7.59
CA GLY A 45 -8.35 17.89 -7.32
C GLY A 45 -9.57 17.92 -6.39
N GLU A 46 -10.16 16.78 -6.07
CA GLU A 46 -11.35 16.69 -5.21
C GLU A 46 -11.10 15.85 -3.94
N GLY A 47 -9.84 15.73 -3.54
CA GLY A 47 -9.43 14.94 -2.40
C GLY A 47 -8.95 13.53 -2.78
N PRO A 48 -8.42 12.77 -1.80
CA PRO A 48 -7.84 11.45 -2.07
C PRO A 48 -8.84 10.46 -2.64
N LEU A 49 -8.41 9.75 -3.68
CA LEU A 49 -9.11 8.61 -4.28
C LEU A 49 -8.46 7.28 -3.91
N GLY A 50 -7.25 7.31 -3.43
CA GLY A 50 -6.50 6.15 -2.98
C GLY A 50 -5.26 6.56 -2.21
N TYR A 51 -4.61 5.57 -1.58
CA TYR A 51 -3.37 5.82 -0.83
C TYR A 51 -2.49 4.57 -0.80
N VAL A 52 -1.21 4.78 -0.50
CA VAL A 52 -0.27 3.73 -0.13
C VAL A 52 0.40 4.12 1.18
N LEU A 53 0.36 3.20 2.14
CA LEU A 53 0.94 3.35 3.48
C LEU A 53 2.21 2.52 3.56
N THR A 54 3.34 3.16 3.88
CA THR A 54 4.65 2.53 3.92
C THR A 54 5.28 2.68 5.30
N VAL A 55 5.78 1.57 5.83
CA VAL A 55 6.56 1.53 7.07
C VAL A 55 8.03 1.36 6.71
N PRO A 56 8.87 2.39 6.89
CA PRO A 56 10.29 2.28 6.59
C PRO A 56 11.04 1.55 7.70
N ASP A 57 11.93 0.64 7.31
CA ASP A 57 12.89 -0.05 8.16
C ASP A 57 14.17 -0.21 7.34
N HIS A 58 14.85 0.91 7.11
CA HIS A 58 15.97 1.01 6.18
C HIS A 58 17.00 -0.10 6.41
N PRO A 59 17.44 -0.85 5.38
CA PRO A 59 17.29 -0.60 3.94
C PRO A 59 16.01 -1.18 3.31
N VAL A 60 15.07 -1.68 4.11
CA VAL A 60 13.81 -2.29 3.64
C VAL A 60 12.63 -1.35 3.92
N ALA A 61 11.72 -1.26 2.99
CA ALA A 61 10.44 -0.58 3.18
C ALA A 61 9.30 -1.59 3.05
N TYR A 62 8.33 -1.53 3.96
CA TYR A 62 7.15 -2.39 3.94
C TYR A 62 5.93 -1.61 3.49
N VAL A 63 5.26 -2.08 2.44
CA VAL A 63 3.95 -1.56 2.07
C VAL A 63 2.93 -2.24 2.98
N ALA A 64 2.43 -1.49 3.96
CA ALA A 64 1.46 -2.02 4.91
C ALA A 64 0.05 -2.06 4.31
N GLU A 65 -0.32 -1.02 3.54
CA GLU A 65 -1.62 -0.93 2.89
C GLU A 65 -1.50 -0.19 1.56
N ILE A 66 -2.25 -0.64 0.57
CA ILE A 66 -2.53 0.10 -0.65
C ILE A 66 -4.03 -0.05 -0.92
N ALA A 67 -4.73 1.05 -1.08
CA ALA A 67 -6.18 1.04 -1.22
C ALA A 67 -6.64 2.12 -2.20
N VAL A 68 -7.64 1.79 -2.99
CA VAL A 68 -8.32 2.72 -3.90
C VAL A 68 -9.81 2.67 -3.60
N ALA A 69 -10.45 3.83 -3.51
CA ALA A 69 -11.89 3.92 -3.28
C ALA A 69 -12.65 3.03 -4.26
N PRO A 70 -13.65 2.25 -3.81
CA PRO A 70 -14.34 1.29 -4.69
C PRO A 70 -14.85 1.89 -6.00
N GLY A 71 -15.36 3.12 -5.97
CA GLY A 71 -15.85 3.80 -7.17
C GLY A 71 -14.75 4.32 -8.10
N SER A 72 -13.49 4.26 -7.69
CA SER A 72 -12.34 4.77 -8.45
C SER A 72 -11.36 3.67 -8.87
N GLN A 73 -11.69 2.42 -8.61
CA GLN A 73 -10.86 1.27 -9.02
C GLN A 73 -10.93 1.07 -10.54
N GLY A 74 -9.85 0.49 -11.09
CA GLY A 74 -9.75 0.23 -12.50
C GLY A 74 -9.30 1.41 -13.37
N ALA A 75 -8.99 2.57 -12.75
CA ALA A 75 -8.53 3.77 -13.45
C ALA A 75 -7.00 3.99 -13.36
N GLY A 76 -6.26 3.03 -12.79
CA GLY A 76 -4.80 3.10 -12.70
C GLY A 76 -4.24 3.83 -11.48
N HIS A 77 -5.07 4.20 -10.51
CA HIS A 77 -4.60 4.90 -9.29
C HIS A 77 -3.62 4.06 -8.48
N GLY A 78 -3.91 2.77 -8.30
CA GLY A 78 -3.01 1.85 -7.59
C GLY A 78 -1.65 1.75 -8.26
N SER A 79 -1.61 1.64 -9.57
CA SER A 79 -0.37 1.58 -10.35
C SER A 79 0.44 2.87 -10.22
N ARG A 80 -0.21 4.02 -10.29
CA ARG A 80 0.46 5.33 -10.12
C ARG A 80 1.01 5.51 -8.71
N LEU A 81 0.26 5.06 -7.70
CA LEU A 81 0.70 5.10 -6.30
C LEU A 81 1.94 4.25 -6.09
N LEU A 82 1.90 3.00 -6.55
CA LEU A 82 3.03 2.09 -6.37
C LEU A 82 4.26 2.55 -7.16
N ASP A 83 4.08 3.00 -8.38
CA ASP A 83 5.17 3.51 -9.21
C ASP A 83 5.84 4.73 -8.56
N ALA A 84 5.06 5.68 -8.06
CA ALA A 84 5.58 6.85 -7.36
C ALA A 84 6.32 6.47 -6.08
N LEU A 85 5.79 5.51 -5.32
CA LEU A 85 6.44 5.01 -4.12
C LEU A 85 7.80 4.39 -4.44
N LEU A 86 7.87 3.52 -5.44
CA LEU A 86 9.12 2.87 -5.83
C LEU A 86 10.18 3.90 -6.23
N GLY A 87 9.79 4.92 -6.99
CA GLY A 87 10.70 6.01 -7.38
C GLY A 87 11.24 6.78 -6.18
N ARG A 88 10.39 7.10 -5.22
CA ARG A 88 10.80 7.79 -3.98
C ARG A 88 11.75 6.95 -3.15
N LEU A 89 11.44 5.67 -2.97
CA LEU A 89 12.28 4.77 -2.18
C LEU A 89 13.66 4.58 -2.80
N ARG A 90 13.74 4.50 -4.13
CA ARG A 90 15.03 4.47 -4.84
C ARG A 90 15.85 5.73 -4.55
N SER A 91 15.23 6.89 -4.65
CA SER A 91 15.92 8.16 -4.43
C SER A 91 16.36 8.35 -2.99
N GLU A 92 15.70 7.68 -2.04
CA GLU A 92 16.03 7.71 -0.62
C GLU A 92 17.01 6.61 -0.19
N GLY A 93 17.47 5.78 -1.12
CA GLY A 93 18.50 4.78 -0.88
C GLY A 93 18.00 3.47 -0.29
N PHE A 94 16.70 3.17 -0.35
CA PHE A 94 16.18 1.87 0.05
C PHE A 94 16.59 0.79 -0.96
N ASP A 95 16.87 -0.41 -0.48
CA ASP A 95 17.30 -1.54 -1.30
C ASP A 95 16.15 -2.43 -1.73
N THR A 96 15.14 -2.61 -0.87
CA THR A 96 14.08 -3.61 -1.06
C THR A 96 12.75 -3.08 -0.57
N VAL A 97 11.69 -3.46 -1.27
CA VAL A 97 10.30 -3.25 -0.86
C VAL A 97 9.67 -4.61 -0.61
N ARG A 98 8.94 -4.75 0.50
CA ARG A 98 8.20 -5.97 0.87
C ARG A 98 6.75 -5.65 1.13
N LEU A 99 5.89 -6.62 0.87
CA LEU A 99 4.46 -6.57 1.20
C LEU A 99 3.89 -7.97 1.30
N THR A 100 2.68 -8.08 1.85
CA THR A 100 1.96 -9.36 1.93
C THR A 100 0.71 -9.30 1.06
N ALA A 101 0.32 -10.46 0.53
CA ALA A 101 -0.92 -10.65 -0.17
C ALA A 101 -1.53 -12.00 0.22
N ARG A 102 -2.86 -12.13 0.11
CA ARG A 102 -3.49 -13.43 0.29
C ARG A 102 -3.06 -14.36 -0.83
N VAL A 103 -2.82 -15.62 -0.49
CA VAL A 103 -2.34 -16.62 -1.45
C VAL A 103 -3.33 -16.82 -2.61
N ASP A 104 -4.62 -16.68 -2.33
CA ASP A 104 -5.71 -16.86 -3.29
C ASP A 104 -6.25 -15.56 -3.90
N ASP A 105 -5.63 -14.42 -3.58
CA ASP A 105 -5.99 -13.14 -4.22
C ASP A 105 -5.24 -12.99 -5.54
N ASP A 106 -5.77 -13.61 -6.59
CA ASP A 106 -5.13 -13.65 -7.90
C ASP A 106 -4.99 -12.25 -8.51
N ARG A 107 -5.96 -11.38 -8.25
CA ARG A 107 -5.95 -10.00 -8.77
C ARG A 107 -4.80 -9.19 -8.15
N ALA A 108 -4.66 -9.23 -6.82
CA ALA A 108 -3.57 -8.54 -6.13
C ALA A 108 -2.21 -9.13 -6.54
N ARG A 109 -2.09 -10.45 -6.58
CA ARG A 109 -0.85 -11.12 -6.96
C ARG A 109 -0.43 -10.78 -8.38
N SER A 110 -1.36 -10.76 -9.31
CA SER A 110 -1.12 -10.36 -10.70
C SER A 110 -0.67 -8.90 -10.79
N PHE A 111 -1.28 -8.02 -10.01
CA PHE A 111 -0.90 -6.61 -9.93
C PHE A 111 0.55 -6.45 -9.48
N TYR A 112 0.93 -7.13 -8.39
CA TYR A 112 2.30 -7.06 -7.87
C TYR A 112 3.32 -7.75 -8.79
N ASP A 113 2.93 -8.85 -9.43
CA ASP A 113 3.78 -9.51 -10.42
C ASP A 113 4.12 -8.56 -11.58
N GLY A 114 3.15 -7.76 -12.01
CA GLY A 114 3.37 -6.73 -13.02
C GLY A 114 4.36 -5.65 -12.61
N PHE A 115 4.60 -5.47 -11.31
CA PHE A 115 5.64 -4.60 -10.75
C PHE A 115 6.91 -5.37 -10.36
N GLU A 116 7.06 -6.59 -10.83
CA GLU A 116 8.26 -7.43 -10.62
C GLU A 116 8.48 -7.87 -9.18
N PHE A 117 7.43 -7.90 -8.36
CA PHE A 117 7.49 -8.54 -7.04
C PHE A 117 7.51 -10.04 -7.19
N VAL A 118 8.29 -10.71 -6.35
CA VAL A 118 8.39 -12.18 -6.33
C VAL A 118 8.07 -12.71 -4.94
N VAL A 119 7.55 -13.93 -4.87
CA VAL A 119 7.28 -14.60 -3.61
C VAL A 119 8.60 -15.00 -2.96
N VAL A 120 8.83 -14.57 -1.73
CA VAL A 120 10.05 -14.90 -0.97
C VAL A 120 9.75 -15.72 0.27
N ASP A 121 8.50 -15.80 0.72
CA ASP A 121 8.12 -16.62 1.86
C ASP A 121 6.61 -16.93 1.83
N GLU A 122 6.21 -17.99 2.54
CA GLU A 122 4.83 -18.37 2.77
C GLU A 122 4.45 -18.01 4.20
N LEU A 123 3.20 -17.54 4.40
CA LEU A 123 2.71 -17.06 5.70
C LEU A 123 1.40 -17.80 6.04
N PRO A 124 1.47 -19.09 6.47
CA PRO A 124 0.28 -19.86 6.81
C PRO A 124 -0.51 -19.20 7.95
N GLY A 125 -1.83 -19.09 7.77
CA GLY A 125 -2.71 -18.53 8.78
C GLY A 125 -2.44 -17.06 9.11
N HIS A 126 -1.86 -16.32 8.20
CA HIS A 126 -1.40 -14.94 8.43
C HIS A 126 -2.53 -13.95 8.73
N TYR A 127 -3.69 -14.10 8.08
CA TYR A 127 -4.81 -13.17 8.21
C TYR A 127 -5.74 -13.54 9.36
N SER A 128 -6.50 -12.56 9.85
CA SER A 128 -7.38 -12.72 11.01
C SER A 128 -8.46 -13.78 10.84
N ASP A 129 -8.86 -14.08 9.60
CA ASP A 129 -9.82 -15.14 9.28
C ASP A 129 -9.17 -16.52 9.13
N GLY A 130 -7.86 -16.64 9.39
CA GLY A 130 -7.08 -17.86 9.21
C GLY A 130 -6.57 -18.09 7.78
N GLY A 131 -6.82 -17.16 6.86
CA GLY A 131 -6.34 -17.23 5.49
C GLY A 131 -4.83 -17.19 5.38
N ASP A 132 -4.27 -17.93 4.41
CA ASP A 132 -2.84 -17.96 4.15
C ASP A 132 -2.39 -16.75 3.33
N GLY A 133 -1.19 -16.28 3.62
CA GLY A 133 -0.55 -15.19 2.88
C GLY A 133 0.76 -15.61 2.24
N VAL A 134 1.28 -14.72 1.42
CA VAL A 134 2.63 -14.79 0.86
C VAL A 134 3.34 -13.48 1.11
N LEU A 135 4.64 -13.57 1.38
CA LEU A 135 5.50 -12.39 1.44
C LEU A 135 6.09 -12.18 0.05
N LEU A 136 5.86 -11.01 -0.48
CA LEU A 136 6.37 -10.58 -1.77
C LEU A 136 7.47 -9.54 -1.58
N ALA A 137 8.49 -9.57 -2.40
CA ALA A 137 9.59 -8.62 -2.35
C ALA A 137 10.02 -8.20 -3.74
N ARG A 138 10.52 -6.97 -3.83
CA ARG A 138 11.15 -6.43 -5.02
C ARG A 138 12.40 -5.67 -4.62
N GLU A 139 13.48 -5.92 -5.35
CA GLU A 139 14.70 -5.11 -5.23
C GLU A 139 14.54 -3.79 -5.98
N LEU A 140 15.11 -2.72 -5.43
CA LEU A 140 15.08 -1.38 -6.01
C LEU A 140 16.38 -1.07 -6.83
#